data_f71e5008490edca711f1a5beb7eeec68
#
_entry.id   f71e5008490edca711f1a5beb7eeec68
#
_cell.length_a   1.000
_cell.length_b   1.000
_cell.length_c   1.000
_cell.angle_alpha   90.00
_cell.angle_beta   90.00
_cell.angle_gamma   90.00
#
_symmetry.space_group_name_H-M   'P 1'
#
loop_
_entity.id
_entity.type
_entity.pdbx_description
1 polymer ?
#
loop_
_entity_poly.entity_id
_entity_poly.type
_entity_poly.pdbx_seq_one_letter_code
_entity_poly.pdbx_strand_id
1 'polypeptide(L)'
;KALTGSTLNLRGSAIPYYLMSAGCMGLKNGLYIYMIRQFFRNIPKDIEEAAYVDGCGTLRTFFQIMLPDAKPILTSCFLFAFVWQWTDGLYSKMFLGNIKLLSIQLTQIGEKLSHYLMYTMHQATGASVGYTQCIVSTGTLMVILPLLVLYLFAQKGFVESLSSTGIKM
;
A
#
# COMPACT_ATOMS: atom_id res chain seq x y z
N LYS A 1 -30.18 10.36 -6.84
CA LYS A 1 -30.16 11.31 -7.98
C LYS A 1 -29.38 12.52 -7.51
N ALA A 2 -28.13 12.68 -8.00
CA ALA A 2 -27.38 13.90 -7.72
C ALA A 2 -28.07 15.09 -8.39
N LEU A 3 -27.91 16.26 -7.81
CA LEU A 3 -28.54 17.52 -8.21
C LEU A 3 -28.35 17.92 -9.69
N THR A 4 -27.58 17.20 -10.46
CA THR A 4 -27.26 17.47 -11.88
C THR A 4 -27.89 16.49 -12.88
N GLY A 5 -28.79 15.61 -12.48
CA GLY A 5 -29.51 14.71 -13.43
C GLY A 5 -28.66 13.63 -14.13
N SER A 6 -27.33 13.67 -14.05
CA SER A 6 -26.42 12.66 -14.55
C SER A 6 -25.96 11.74 -13.42
N THR A 7 -26.12 10.43 -13.57
CA THR A 7 -25.54 9.45 -12.65
C THR A 7 -24.03 9.47 -12.83
N LEU A 8 -23.28 9.99 -11.86
CA LEU A 8 -21.83 9.87 -11.81
C LEU A 8 -21.48 8.39 -11.65
N ASN A 9 -21.17 7.75 -12.76
CA ASN A 9 -20.69 6.37 -12.74
C ASN A 9 -19.19 6.38 -12.41
N LEU A 10 -18.86 6.20 -11.15
CA LEU A 10 -17.47 6.14 -10.65
C LEU A 10 -16.87 4.73 -10.78
N ARG A 11 -17.62 3.77 -11.32
CA ARG A 11 -17.16 2.40 -11.53
C ARG A 11 -16.19 2.35 -12.71
N GLY A 12 -15.01 1.80 -12.50
CA GLY A 12 -13.92 1.77 -13.48
C GLY A 12 -13.02 3.01 -13.46
N SER A 13 -13.15 3.87 -12.45
CA SER A 13 -12.32 5.05 -12.23
C SER A 13 -11.47 4.90 -10.97
N ALA A 14 -10.31 5.53 -10.95
CA ALA A 14 -9.46 5.62 -9.75
C ALA A 14 -9.94 6.71 -8.75
N ILE A 15 -10.93 7.52 -9.13
CA ILE A 15 -11.44 8.61 -8.28
C ILE A 15 -11.91 8.14 -6.91
N PRO A 16 -12.70 7.04 -6.77
CA PRO A 16 -13.10 6.54 -5.45
C PRO A 16 -11.93 6.17 -4.56
N TYR A 17 -10.85 5.64 -5.13
CA TYR A 17 -9.62 5.35 -4.39
C TYR A 17 -9.01 6.60 -3.77
N TYR A 18 -8.86 7.65 -4.57
CA TYR A 18 -8.29 8.92 -4.08
C TYR A 18 -9.19 9.56 -3.02
N LEU A 19 -10.50 9.54 -3.21
CA LEU A 19 -11.45 10.08 -2.23
C LEU A 19 -11.41 9.30 -0.91
N MET A 20 -11.36 7.97 -0.95
CA MET A 20 -11.24 7.14 0.25
C MET A 20 -9.90 7.37 0.96
N SER A 21 -8.81 7.50 0.22
CA SER A 21 -7.50 7.80 0.78
C SER A 21 -7.47 9.19 1.43
N ALA A 22 -8.01 10.20 0.76
CA ALA A 22 -8.09 11.56 1.29
C ALA A 22 -9.00 11.66 2.53
N GLY A 23 -10.09 10.88 2.56
CA GLY A 23 -11.00 10.79 3.70
C GLY A 23 -10.51 9.89 4.83
N CYS A 24 -9.30 9.36 4.77
CA CYS A 24 -8.78 8.36 5.72
C CYS A 24 -9.70 7.15 5.93
N MET A 25 -10.50 6.80 4.93
CA MET A 25 -11.48 5.72 4.98
C MET A 25 -10.96 4.38 4.38
N GLY A 26 -9.69 4.31 3.99
CA GLY A 26 -9.06 3.07 3.52
C GLY A 26 -9.04 2.01 4.63
N LEU A 27 -9.10 0.74 4.23
CA LEU A 27 -9.25 -0.44 5.12
C LEU A 27 -8.21 -0.48 6.25
N LYS A 28 -7.05 0.11 6.07
CA LYS A 28 -5.91 0.02 6.99
C LYS A 28 -5.43 1.38 7.51
N ASN A 29 -6.14 2.45 7.16
CA ASN A 29 -5.79 3.80 7.60
C ASN A 29 -5.80 3.95 9.13
N GLY A 30 -6.68 3.22 9.82
CA GLY A 30 -6.69 3.18 11.28
C GLY A 30 -5.37 2.74 11.90
N LEU A 31 -4.69 1.76 11.29
CA LEU A 31 -3.37 1.31 11.76
C LEU A 31 -2.32 2.40 11.55
N TYR A 32 -2.29 3.06 10.38
CA TYR A 32 -1.33 4.13 10.12
C TYR A 32 -1.52 5.31 11.07
N ILE A 33 -2.78 5.72 11.28
CA ILE A 33 -3.11 6.78 12.23
C ILE A 33 -2.65 6.39 13.65
N TYR A 34 -2.90 5.14 14.06
CA TYR A 34 -2.46 4.64 15.35
C TYR A 34 -0.94 4.67 15.49
N MET A 35 -0.20 4.17 14.50
CA MET A 35 1.27 4.13 14.53
C MET A 35 1.87 5.54 14.61
N ILE A 36 1.39 6.46 13.78
CA ILE A 36 1.85 7.85 13.74
C ILE A 36 1.51 8.55 15.06
N ARG A 37 0.28 8.39 15.55
CA ARG A 37 -0.13 8.96 16.84
C ARG A 37 0.71 8.44 18.00
N GLN A 38 1.00 7.13 18.03
CA GLN A 38 1.80 6.53 19.08
C GLN A 38 3.24 7.06 19.04
N PHE A 39 3.80 7.27 17.86
CA PHE A 39 5.11 7.88 17.72
C PHE A 39 5.12 9.30 18.30
N PHE A 40 4.24 10.18 17.86
CA PHE A 40 4.20 11.57 18.35
C PHE A 40 3.92 11.65 19.87
N ARG A 41 3.13 10.73 20.40
CA ARG A 41 2.85 10.68 21.84
C ARG A 41 4.09 10.31 22.68
N ASN A 42 5.04 9.60 22.10
CA ASN A 42 6.26 9.17 22.76
C ASN A 42 7.42 10.16 22.65
N ILE A 43 7.26 11.25 21.89
CA ILE A 43 8.26 12.32 21.83
C ILE A 43 8.33 12.99 23.20
N PRO A 44 9.55 13.15 23.78
CA PRO A 44 9.73 13.89 25.03
C PRO A 44 9.22 15.32 24.90
N LYS A 45 8.49 15.79 25.90
CA LYS A 45 7.99 17.19 25.95
C LYS A 45 9.10 18.21 25.98
N ASP A 46 10.26 17.85 26.53
CA ASP A 46 11.44 18.71 26.63
C ASP A 46 11.87 19.26 25.25
N ILE A 47 11.69 18.48 24.17
CA ILE A 47 12.00 18.89 22.80
C ILE A 47 11.06 20.02 22.35
N GLU A 48 9.78 19.90 22.68
CA GLU A 48 8.76 20.90 22.36
C GLU A 48 8.97 22.17 23.20
N GLU A 49 9.24 22.01 24.47
CA GLU A 49 9.53 23.12 25.39
C GLU A 49 10.79 23.89 24.99
N ALA A 50 11.86 23.19 24.65
CA ALA A 50 13.09 23.81 24.15
C ALA A 50 12.82 24.65 22.88
N ALA A 51 12.05 24.12 21.93
CA ALA A 51 11.68 24.84 20.74
C ALA A 51 10.87 26.12 21.03
N TYR A 52 9.99 26.09 22.02
CA TYR A 52 9.25 27.29 22.44
C TYR A 52 10.14 28.32 23.13
N VAL A 53 11.13 27.89 23.92
CA VAL A 53 12.14 28.80 24.51
C VAL A 53 12.97 29.47 23.41
N ASP A 54 13.27 28.73 22.31
CA ASP A 54 13.95 29.29 21.13
C ASP A 54 13.05 30.18 20.27
N GLY A 55 11.82 30.44 20.68
CA GLY A 55 10.88 31.33 20.00
C GLY A 55 10.15 30.69 18.79
N CYS A 56 10.22 29.36 18.65
CA CYS A 56 9.46 28.65 17.62
C CYS A 56 7.98 28.60 17.97
N GLY A 57 7.12 28.99 17.03
CA GLY A 57 5.69 28.77 17.17
C GLY A 57 5.33 27.30 16.88
N THR A 58 4.15 26.85 17.31
CA THR A 58 3.67 25.45 17.22
C THR A 58 3.82 24.82 15.82
N LEU A 59 3.42 25.54 14.77
CA LEU A 59 3.55 25.04 13.39
C LEU A 59 5.02 24.86 12.98
N ARG A 60 5.87 25.83 13.36
CA ARG A 60 7.30 25.77 13.04
C ARG A 60 7.97 24.60 13.77
N THR A 61 7.66 24.40 15.04
CA THR A 61 8.12 23.24 15.83
C THR A 61 7.70 21.92 15.18
N PHE A 62 6.44 21.82 14.75
CA PHE A 62 5.95 20.62 14.07
C PHE A 62 6.71 20.32 12.79
N PHE A 63 6.80 21.28 11.86
CA PHE A 63 7.40 21.03 10.53
C PHE A 63 8.93 20.93 10.56
N GLN A 64 9.61 21.68 11.44
CA GLN A 64 11.06 21.74 11.46
C GLN A 64 11.71 20.75 12.42
N ILE A 65 11.01 20.30 13.46
CA ILE A 65 11.58 19.42 14.50
C ILE A 65 10.83 18.08 14.52
N MET A 66 9.53 18.08 14.80
CA MET A 66 8.79 16.84 15.04
C MET A 66 8.59 16.00 13.77
N LEU A 67 8.30 16.61 12.63
CA LEU A 67 8.05 15.89 11.38
C LEU A 67 9.33 15.26 10.80
N PRO A 68 10.51 15.93 10.81
CA PRO A 68 11.77 15.29 10.43
C PRO A 68 12.16 14.12 11.32
N ASP A 69 11.90 14.20 12.62
CA ASP A 69 12.14 13.10 13.57
C ASP A 69 11.20 11.90 13.32
N ALA A 70 10.00 12.17 12.80
CA ALA A 70 9.02 11.14 12.43
C ALA A 70 9.33 10.41 11.11
N LYS A 71 10.41 10.74 10.38
CA LYS A 71 10.76 10.08 9.10
C LYS A 71 10.77 8.55 9.17
N PRO A 72 11.35 7.89 10.20
CA PRO A 72 11.41 6.44 10.27
C PRO A 72 10.01 5.82 10.33
N ILE A 73 9.11 6.33 11.16
CA ILE A 73 7.74 5.82 11.27
C ILE A 73 6.92 6.09 10.01
N LEU A 74 7.10 7.25 9.37
CA LEU A 74 6.46 7.57 8.10
C LEU A 74 6.94 6.63 6.97
N THR A 75 8.23 6.29 6.93
CA THR A 75 8.78 5.30 6.00
C THR A 75 8.15 3.94 6.22
N SER A 76 7.98 3.50 7.47
CA SER A 76 7.32 2.24 7.80
C SER A 76 5.86 2.22 7.39
N CYS A 77 5.11 3.29 7.65
CA CYS A 77 3.73 3.44 7.20
C CYS A 77 3.62 3.41 5.67
N PHE A 78 4.53 4.09 4.97
CA PHE A 78 4.60 4.08 3.51
C PHE A 78 4.84 2.67 2.97
N LEU A 79 5.80 1.92 3.55
CA LEU A 79 6.08 0.55 3.14
C LEU A 79 4.86 -0.35 3.31
N PHE A 80 4.22 -0.32 4.47
CA PHE A 80 3.00 -1.09 4.69
C PHE A 80 1.89 -0.69 3.73
N ALA A 81 1.66 0.61 3.52
CA ALA A 81 0.66 1.10 2.59
C ALA A 81 0.94 0.62 1.16
N PHE A 82 2.19 0.68 0.72
CA PHE A 82 2.60 0.24 -0.61
C PHE A 82 2.41 -1.26 -0.79
N VAL A 83 2.93 -2.08 0.12
CA VAL A 83 2.82 -3.55 0.04
C VAL A 83 1.35 -3.99 0.03
N TRP A 84 0.54 -3.41 0.90
CA TRP A 84 -0.87 -3.76 0.98
C TRP A 84 -1.68 -3.29 -0.22
N GLN A 85 -1.36 -2.12 -0.77
CA GLN A 85 -1.99 -1.64 -1.99
C GLN A 85 -1.56 -2.46 -3.21
N TRP A 86 -0.29 -2.90 -3.25
CA TRP A 86 0.23 -3.76 -4.31
C TRP A 86 -0.50 -5.10 -4.39
N THR A 87 -0.83 -5.68 -3.24
CA THR A 87 -1.51 -6.97 -3.13
C THR A 87 -3.04 -6.85 -3.01
N ASP A 88 -3.60 -5.62 -3.04
CA ASP A 88 -5.02 -5.42 -2.90
C ASP A 88 -5.81 -6.02 -4.05
N GLY A 89 -6.71 -6.93 -3.72
CA GLY A 89 -7.64 -7.52 -4.68
C GLY A 89 -9.09 -7.10 -4.45
N LEU A 90 -9.44 -6.63 -3.24
CA LEU A 90 -10.83 -6.35 -2.88
C LEU A 90 -11.30 -5.03 -3.48
N TYR A 91 -10.67 -3.92 -3.08
CA TYR A 91 -11.06 -2.61 -3.59
C TYR A 91 -10.73 -2.46 -5.08
N SER A 92 -9.64 -3.08 -5.52
CA SER A 92 -9.28 -3.12 -6.92
C SER A 92 -10.37 -3.75 -7.79
N LYS A 93 -10.97 -4.87 -7.36
CA LYS A 93 -12.12 -5.48 -8.05
C LYS A 93 -13.39 -4.64 -7.95
N MET A 94 -13.64 -4.01 -6.80
CA MET A 94 -14.83 -3.20 -6.58
C MET A 94 -14.87 -1.94 -7.45
N PHE A 95 -13.76 -1.19 -7.47
CA PHE A 95 -13.72 0.14 -8.07
C PHE A 95 -13.09 0.17 -9.45
N LEU A 96 -12.06 -0.65 -9.68
CA LEU A 96 -11.25 -0.63 -10.90
C LEU A 96 -11.62 -1.74 -11.89
N GLY A 97 -12.75 -2.40 -11.75
CA GLY A 97 -13.20 -3.62 -12.41
C GLY A 97 -12.70 -3.91 -13.84
N ASN A 98 -12.48 -2.89 -14.67
CA ASN A 98 -11.98 -3.03 -16.05
C ASN A 98 -10.46 -2.78 -16.19
N ILE A 99 -9.77 -2.39 -15.12
CA ILE A 99 -8.33 -2.13 -15.16
C ILE A 99 -7.58 -3.44 -14.94
N LYS A 100 -6.67 -3.77 -15.85
CA LYS A 100 -5.84 -4.97 -15.78
C LYS A 100 -4.72 -4.78 -14.75
N LEU A 101 -5.02 -5.03 -13.48
CA LEU A 101 -4.02 -5.00 -12.41
C LEU A 101 -3.25 -6.31 -12.36
N LEU A 102 -1.95 -6.23 -12.07
CA LEU A 102 -1.05 -7.37 -12.07
C LEU A 102 -1.48 -8.44 -11.05
N SER A 103 -1.90 -8.06 -9.86
CA SER A 103 -2.41 -8.96 -8.82
C SER A 103 -3.66 -9.73 -9.27
N ILE A 104 -4.59 -9.06 -9.96
CA ILE A 104 -5.80 -9.70 -10.49
C ILE A 104 -5.46 -10.61 -11.67
N GLN A 105 -4.56 -10.17 -12.56
CA GLN A 105 -4.14 -11.00 -13.70
C GLN A 105 -3.45 -12.29 -13.25
N LEU A 106 -2.66 -12.23 -12.18
CA LEU A 106 -1.99 -13.41 -11.62
C LEU A 106 -2.99 -14.46 -11.13
N THR A 107 -4.07 -14.07 -10.48
CA THR A 107 -5.10 -15.02 -10.01
C THR A 107 -5.85 -15.71 -11.16
N GLN A 108 -5.90 -15.10 -12.33
CA GLN A 108 -6.60 -15.61 -13.51
C GLN A 108 -5.68 -16.31 -14.52
N ILE A 109 -4.36 -16.36 -14.26
CA ILE A 109 -3.38 -16.83 -15.24
C ILE A 109 -3.61 -18.30 -15.61
N GLY A 110 -3.98 -19.14 -14.64
CA GLY A 110 -4.25 -20.57 -14.88
C GLY A 110 -5.45 -20.81 -15.78
N GLU A 111 -6.55 -20.09 -15.56
CA GLU A 111 -7.75 -20.19 -16.38
C GLU A 111 -7.49 -19.69 -17.80
N LYS A 112 -6.82 -18.53 -17.93
CA LYS A 112 -6.45 -17.96 -19.23
C LYS A 112 -5.52 -18.87 -20.01
N LEU A 113 -4.58 -19.52 -19.36
CA LEU A 113 -3.66 -20.48 -19.97
C LEU A 113 -4.42 -21.69 -20.48
N SER A 114 -5.29 -22.28 -19.67
CA SER A 114 -6.09 -23.44 -20.07
C SER A 114 -7.00 -23.09 -21.25
N HIS A 115 -7.65 -21.94 -21.22
CA HIS A 115 -8.44 -21.45 -22.31
C HIS A 115 -7.62 -21.25 -23.60
N TYR A 116 -6.43 -20.65 -23.49
CA TYR A 116 -5.54 -20.45 -24.64
C TYR A 116 -5.12 -21.78 -25.27
N LEU A 117 -4.71 -22.77 -24.47
CA LEU A 117 -4.31 -24.07 -24.96
C LEU A 117 -5.46 -24.83 -25.64
N MET A 118 -6.66 -24.79 -25.07
CA MET A 118 -7.82 -25.47 -25.63
C MET A 118 -8.31 -24.81 -26.93
N TYR A 119 -8.47 -23.50 -26.94
CA TYR A 119 -9.16 -22.80 -28.03
C TYR A 119 -8.21 -22.25 -29.10
N THR A 120 -6.98 -21.89 -28.74
CA THR A 120 -6.03 -21.30 -29.71
C THR A 120 -5.04 -22.34 -30.23
N MET A 121 -4.57 -23.24 -29.36
CA MET A 121 -3.62 -24.29 -29.73
C MET A 121 -4.30 -25.63 -30.08
N HIS A 122 -5.64 -25.69 -30.01
CA HIS A 122 -6.45 -26.86 -30.33
C HIS A 122 -6.02 -28.14 -29.58
N GLN A 123 -5.51 -27.99 -28.36
CA GLN A 123 -5.17 -29.13 -27.52
C GLN A 123 -6.46 -29.75 -26.94
N ALA A 124 -6.59 -31.07 -27.04
CA ALA A 124 -7.77 -31.81 -26.51
C ALA A 124 -7.91 -31.71 -24.99
N THR A 125 -6.80 -31.48 -24.29
CA THR A 125 -6.74 -31.31 -22.84
C THR A 125 -6.13 -29.95 -22.53
N GLY A 126 -6.69 -29.26 -21.52
CA GLY A 126 -6.12 -28.01 -21.02
C GLY A 126 -4.71 -28.19 -20.43
N ALA A 127 -4.19 -27.12 -19.86
CA ALA A 127 -2.87 -27.15 -19.25
C ALA A 127 -2.77 -28.23 -18.16
N SER A 128 -1.69 -29.00 -18.15
CA SER A 128 -1.39 -29.91 -17.04
C SER A 128 -1.19 -29.10 -15.75
N VAL A 129 -1.53 -29.67 -14.62
CA VAL A 129 -1.38 -29.04 -13.30
C VAL A 129 0.06 -28.55 -13.08
N GLY A 130 1.06 -29.39 -13.43
CA GLY A 130 2.47 -29.02 -13.29
C GLY A 130 2.87 -27.81 -14.16
N TYR A 131 2.41 -27.77 -15.40
CA TYR A 131 2.70 -26.66 -16.31
C TYR A 131 2.04 -25.36 -15.83
N THR A 132 0.78 -25.43 -15.39
CA THR A 132 0.06 -24.29 -14.81
C THR A 132 0.80 -23.78 -13.58
N GLN A 133 1.24 -24.67 -12.70
CA GLN A 133 1.97 -24.30 -11.48
C GLN A 133 3.30 -23.61 -11.79
N CYS A 134 4.05 -24.09 -12.78
CA CYS A 134 5.29 -23.42 -13.21
C CYS A 134 5.04 -21.99 -13.67
N ILE A 135 4.02 -21.76 -14.48
CA ILE A 135 3.69 -20.41 -15.00
C ILE A 135 3.21 -19.49 -13.86
N VAL A 136 2.35 -20.00 -12.96
CA VAL A 136 1.89 -19.24 -11.80
C VAL A 136 3.06 -18.88 -10.89
N SER A 137 3.98 -19.83 -10.62
CA SER A 137 5.16 -19.57 -9.79
C SER A 137 6.10 -18.52 -10.41
N THR A 138 6.33 -18.62 -11.71
CA THR A 138 7.13 -17.60 -12.45
C THR A 138 6.47 -16.24 -12.41
N GLY A 139 5.16 -16.16 -12.63
CA GLY A 139 4.39 -14.92 -12.53
C GLY A 139 4.44 -14.33 -11.13
N THR A 140 4.36 -15.17 -10.09
CA THR A 140 4.47 -14.75 -8.69
C THR A 140 5.85 -14.16 -8.40
N LEU A 141 6.92 -14.78 -8.87
CA LEU A 141 8.28 -14.22 -8.73
C LEU A 141 8.40 -12.85 -9.38
N MET A 142 7.85 -12.67 -10.59
CA MET A 142 7.84 -11.36 -11.26
C MET A 142 7.06 -10.29 -10.48
N VAL A 143 5.97 -10.68 -9.83
CA VAL A 143 5.15 -9.75 -9.00
C VAL A 143 5.86 -9.39 -7.70
N ILE A 144 6.60 -10.32 -7.09
CA ILE A 144 7.30 -10.09 -5.82
C ILE A 144 8.58 -9.27 -6.02
N LEU A 145 9.24 -9.39 -7.16
CA LEU A 145 10.54 -8.75 -7.41
C LEU A 145 10.55 -7.23 -7.16
N PRO A 146 9.60 -6.42 -7.66
CA PRO A 146 9.54 -4.99 -7.36
C PRO A 146 9.37 -4.70 -5.86
N LEU A 147 8.61 -5.54 -5.14
CA LEU A 147 8.44 -5.39 -3.69
C LEU A 147 9.75 -5.64 -2.93
N LEU A 148 10.50 -6.68 -3.34
CA LEU A 148 11.81 -6.96 -2.76
C LEU A 148 12.80 -5.81 -2.98
N VAL A 149 12.83 -5.28 -4.20
CA VAL A 149 13.68 -4.12 -4.53
C VAL A 149 13.31 -2.92 -3.65
N LEU A 150 12.04 -2.59 -3.56
CA LEU A 150 11.57 -1.49 -2.71
C LEU A 150 11.93 -1.72 -1.24
N TYR A 151 11.76 -2.94 -0.74
CA TYR A 151 12.13 -3.28 0.64
C TYR A 151 13.63 -3.10 0.90
N LEU A 152 14.51 -3.52 -0.02
CA LEU A 152 15.95 -3.33 0.11
C LEU A 152 16.35 -1.86 0.27
N PHE A 153 15.68 -0.94 -0.42
CA PHE A 153 15.92 0.50 -0.25
C PHE A 153 15.37 1.05 1.06
N ALA A 154 14.22 0.57 1.50
CA ALA A 154 13.51 1.12 2.65
C ALA A 154 13.79 0.41 3.98
N GLN A 155 14.45 -0.77 3.97
CA GLN A 155 14.73 -1.58 5.16
C GLN A 155 15.47 -0.80 6.27
N LYS A 156 16.37 0.10 5.90
CA LYS A 156 17.13 0.89 6.88
C LYS A 156 16.22 1.77 7.73
N GLY A 157 15.32 2.53 7.11
CA GLY A 157 14.35 3.36 7.84
C GLY A 157 13.34 2.52 8.63
N PHE A 158 12.98 1.33 8.13
CA PHE A 158 12.11 0.41 8.83
C PHE A 158 12.76 -0.12 10.12
N VAL A 159 14.01 -0.55 10.07
CA VAL A 159 14.76 -1.02 11.25
C VAL A 159 14.94 0.11 12.27
N GLU A 160 15.26 1.33 11.83
CA GLU A 160 15.36 2.50 12.69
C GLU A 160 14.04 2.80 13.43
N SER A 161 12.89 2.67 12.74
CA SER A 161 11.58 2.88 13.36
C SER A 161 11.26 1.84 14.44
N LEU A 162 11.63 0.58 14.23
CA LEU A 162 11.43 -0.48 15.21
C LEU A 162 12.33 -0.30 16.43
N SER A 163 13.59 0.11 16.22
CA SER A 163 14.52 0.35 17.32
C SER A 163 14.10 1.53 18.19
N SER A 164 13.59 2.61 17.60
CA SER A 164 13.13 3.79 18.35
C SER A 164 11.85 3.52 19.17
N THR A 165 11.02 2.56 18.74
CA THR A 165 9.84 2.12 19.52
C THR A 165 10.16 1.09 20.60
N GLY A 166 11.27 0.36 20.46
CA GLY A 166 11.68 -0.73 21.38
C GLY A 166 12.59 -0.32 22.53
N ILE A 167 13.19 0.87 22.50
CA ILE A 167 14.14 1.33 23.53
C ILE A 167 13.46 2.28 24.53
N LYS A 168 12.41 1.82 25.17
CA LYS A 168 11.92 2.39 26.43
C LYS A 168 11.50 1.26 27.33
N MET A 169 12.47 0.50 27.81
CA MET A 169 12.40 -0.17 29.11
C MET A 169 13.28 0.59 30.08
#